data_87a159b56182fd9f8bb639b6666efcae
#
_entry.id   87a159b56182fd9f8bb639b6666efcae
#
_cell.length_a   1.000
_cell.length_b   1.000
_cell.length_c   1.000
_cell.angle_alpha   90.00
_cell.angle_beta   90.00
_cell.angle_gamma   90.00
#
_symmetry.space_group_name_H-M   'P 1'
#
loop_
_entity.id
_entity.type
_entity.pdbx_description
1 polymer ?
#
loop_
_entity_poly.entity_id
_entity_poly.type
_entity_poly.pdbx_seq_one_letter_code
_entity_poly.pdbx_strand_id
1 'polypeptide(L)'
;VSTLIDFKSLHLSLHQAISGYEAGSIPHALLIHGPAGVGKKTLAKILCMRLMCCAQDALKPCGRCDQCRRVEMGAHSNVLSPSRTAGSRSIKIEDLRKIIEMLGRHGLESGARAVVIADADEMTPQAQNALLKSLEEPLESTYFLLTASGDRGILPTIRSRCSVLYIPPWDSDSILQVLNDNGISGRRAQKLLDACDGSPGRALQMEKDSHFWDTAALVEETFLYISKPVQLPSFSGKLRNVKEDADLIFSILENRVSRAMQADEGGQSSRKFSRLAQDIMIARKYRASNVAWQSIADRLLFQFMEEQPCQWS
;
A
#
# COMPACT_ATOMS: atom_id res chain seq x y z
N VAL A 1 -5.07 10.66 19.17
CA VAL A 1 -3.69 10.74 18.69
C VAL A 1 -3.09 9.37 18.88
N SER A 2 -3.27 8.53 17.88
CA SER A 2 -2.67 7.20 17.80
C SER A 2 -1.16 7.40 17.71
N THR A 3 -0.44 7.05 18.75
CA THR A 3 1.01 6.95 18.74
C THR A 3 1.42 5.97 17.66
N LEU A 4 2.03 6.46 16.61
CA LEU A 4 2.58 5.74 15.45
C LEU A 4 3.62 4.66 15.85
N ILE A 5 3.78 4.38 17.14
CA ILE A 5 4.88 3.61 17.67
C ILE A 5 4.40 2.53 18.64
N ASP A 6 3.31 1.90 18.31
CA ASP A 6 3.15 0.55 18.80
C ASP A 6 3.82 -0.41 17.81
N PHE A 7 5.16 -0.53 17.95
CA PHE A 7 5.98 -1.46 17.17
C PHE A 7 5.47 -2.92 17.22
N LYS A 8 4.59 -3.22 18.15
CA LYS A 8 4.01 -4.56 18.33
C LYS A 8 2.95 -4.88 17.26
N SER A 9 2.34 -3.84 16.66
CA SER A 9 1.33 -4.02 15.61
C SER A 9 1.89 -3.96 14.19
N LEU A 10 3.22 -3.82 14.02
CA LEU A 10 3.84 -3.80 12.71
C LEU A 10 4.00 -5.23 12.17
N HIS A 11 3.68 -5.40 10.89
CA HIS A 11 3.95 -6.65 10.20
C HIS A 11 5.41 -7.09 10.35
N LEU A 12 5.63 -8.40 10.45
CA LEU A 12 6.95 -9.00 10.67
C LEU A 12 8.03 -8.45 9.72
N SER A 13 7.71 -8.23 8.45
CA SER A 13 8.64 -7.65 7.46
C SER A 13 9.09 -6.24 7.81
N LEU A 14 8.19 -5.39 8.32
CA LEU A 14 8.54 -4.04 8.79
C LEU A 14 9.37 -4.12 10.07
N HIS A 15 9.00 -5.01 10.96
CA HIS A 15 9.74 -5.24 12.21
C HIS A 15 11.17 -5.71 11.94
N GLN A 16 11.35 -6.66 11.02
CA GLN A 16 12.66 -7.16 10.60
C GLN A 16 13.48 -6.07 9.91
N ALA A 17 12.87 -5.28 9.03
CA ALA A 17 13.54 -4.15 8.39
C ALA A 17 14.01 -3.10 9.41
N ILE A 18 13.17 -2.75 10.39
CA ILE A 18 13.54 -1.80 11.44
C ILE A 18 14.62 -2.35 12.35
N SER A 19 14.52 -3.62 12.76
CA SER A 19 15.49 -4.29 13.62
C SER A 19 16.82 -4.53 12.90
N GLY A 20 16.79 -4.79 11.59
CA GLY A 20 17.99 -4.99 10.77
C GLY A 20 18.80 -3.70 10.54
N TYR A 21 18.16 -2.53 10.66
CA TYR A 21 18.83 -1.25 10.50
C TYR A 21 19.09 -0.60 11.87
N GLU A 22 20.17 -1.00 12.55
CA GLU A 22 20.65 -0.28 13.72
C GLU A 22 21.12 1.15 13.36
N ALA A 23 21.14 2.06 14.35
CA ALA A 23 21.65 3.40 14.12
C ALA A 23 23.13 3.30 13.67
N GLY A 24 23.41 3.75 12.46
CA GLY A 24 24.73 3.60 11.82
C GLY A 24 24.81 2.52 10.74
N SER A 25 23.82 1.61 10.65
CA SER A 25 23.76 0.60 9.59
C SER A 25 22.76 0.95 8.47
N ILE A 26 21.99 2.03 8.65
CA ILE A 26 21.05 2.50 7.61
C ILE A 26 21.87 2.94 6.39
N PRO A 27 21.65 2.37 5.19
CA PRO A 27 22.37 2.78 4.00
C PRO A 27 22.10 4.24 3.67
N HIS A 28 23.09 4.95 3.13
CA HIS A 28 22.96 6.36 2.76
C HIS A 28 21.84 6.61 1.74
N ALA A 29 21.49 5.60 0.92
CA ALA A 29 20.38 5.64 -0.02
C ALA A 29 19.58 4.35 0.07
N LEU A 30 18.29 4.44 0.41
CA LEU A 30 17.37 3.31 0.56
C LEU A 30 16.12 3.55 -0.28
N LEU A 31 15.84 2.60 -1.18
CA LEU A 31 14.60 2.55 -1.96
C LEU A 31 13.67 1.49 -1.35
N ILE A 32 12.61 1.95 -0.71
CA ILE A 32 11.56 1.12 -0.12
C ILE A 32 10.43 0.97 -1.13
N HIS A 33 10.23 -0.22 -1.68
CA HIS A 33 9.20 -0.43 -2.67
C HIS A 33 8.23 -1.55 -2.29
N GLY A 34 7.06 -1.56 -2.91
CA GLY A 34 5.98 -2.52 -2.62
C GLY A 34 4.60 -1.91 -2.91
N PRO A 35 3.51 -2.68 -2.82
CA PRO A 35 2.17 -2.21 -3.11
C PRO A 35 1.78 -0.94 -2.35
N ALA A 36 0.80 -0.18 -2.86
CA ALA A 36 0.30 1.00 -2.16
C ALA A 36 -0.31 0.61 -0.80
N GLY A 37 -0.07 1.41 0.24
CA GLY A 37 -0.67 1.23 1.56
C GLY A 37 -0.06 0.14 2.47
N VAL A 38 1.02 -0.55 2.04
CA VAL A 38 1.71 -1.57 2.88
C VAL A 38 2.61 -1.00 3.98
N GLY A 39 2.66 0.34 4.14
CA GLY A 39 3.42 0.96 5.22
C GLY A 39 4.78 1.55 4.82
N LYS A 40 5.13 1.67 3.52
CA LYS A 40 6.40 2.25 3.04
C LYS A 40 6.73 3.62 3.64
N LYS A 41 5.76 4.55 3.61
CA LYS A 41 5.90 5.90 4.16
C LYS A 41 6.06 5.87 5.67
N THR A 42 5.36 4.96 6.35
CA THR A 42 5.47 4.73 7.79
C THR A 42 6.88 4.25 8.13
N LEU A 43 7.41 3.27 7.39
CA LEU A 43 8.79 2.80 7.58
C LEU A 43 9.81 3.91 7.35
N ALA A 44 9.71 4.67 6.26
CA ALA A 44 10.62 5.80 6.00
C ALA A 44 10.59 6.81 7.16
N LYS A 45 9.41 7.11 7.70
CA LYS A 45 9.25 8.01 8.86
C LYS A 45 9.90 7.43 10.12
N ILE A 46 9.73 6.14 10.39
CA ILE A 46 10.36 5.45 11.53
C ILE A 46 11.88 5.47 11.41
N LEU A 47 12.42 5.23 10.21
CA LEU A 47 13.85 5.32 9.96
C LEU A 47 14.38 6.76 10.15
N CYS A 48 13.65 7.79 9.73
CA CYS A 48 13.97 9.18 10.05
C CYS A 48 13.99 9.42 11.57
N MET A 49 12.96 8.95 12.28
CA MET A 49 12.93 9.06 13.74
C MET A 49 14.14 8.37 14.39
N ARG A 50 14.55 7.21 13.85
CA ARG A 50 15.72 6.47 14.34
C ARG A 50 17.02 7.25 14.12
N LEU A 51 17.20 7.86 12.95
CA LEU A 51 18.35 8.70 12.63
C LEU A 51 18.45 9.95 13.52
N MET A 52 17.32 10.57 13.82
CA MET A 52 17.24 11.83 14.58
C MET A 52 17.18 11.62 16.10
N CYS A 53 16.84 10.40 16.56
CA CYS A 53 16.58 10.11 17.96
C CYS A 53 17.81 10.34 18.85
N CYS A 54 17.69 11.21 19.86
CA CYS A 54 18.75 11.53 20.82
C CYS A 54 18.77 10.61 22.06
N ALA A 55 17.88 9.62 22.16
CA ALA A 55 17.89 8.67 23.27
C ALA A 55 19.19 7.85 23.28
N GLN A 56 19.74 7.62 24.46
CA GLN A 56 20.95 6.80 24.66
C GLN A 56 20.60 5.31 24.79
N ASP A 57 19.33 4.98 24.95
CA ASP A 57 18.87 3.61 25.12
C ASP A 57 18.93 2.81 23.79
N ALA A 58 19.10 1.49 23.91
CA ALA A 58 19.22 0.58 22.76
C ALA A 58 17.96 0.57 21.85
N LEU A 59 16.80 1.04 22.33
CA LEU A 59 15.52 1.04 21.61
C LEU A 59 15.28 2.37 20.90
N LYS A 60 15.97 2.61 19.80
CA LYS A 60 15.67 3.74 18.89
C LYS A 60 14.70 3.28 17.79
N PRO A 61 13.77 4.16 17.38
CA PRO A 61 13.40 5.46 17.91
C PRO A 61 12.62 5.35 19.23
N CYS A 62 12.89 6.24 20.20
CA CYS A 62 12.19 6.21 21.48
C CYS A 62 10.74 6.79 21.42
N GLY A 63 10.38 7.50 20.35
CA GLY A 63 9.07 8.10 20.12
C GLY A 63 8.68 9.27 21.04
N ARG A 64 9.42 9.51 22.11
CA ARG A 64 9.07 10.49 23.17
C ARG A 64 10.00 11.70 23.25
N CYS A 65 11.21 11.63 22.72
CA CYS A 65 12.13 12.77 22.71
C CYS A 65 11.64 13.85 21.72
N ASP A 66 12.12 15.07 21.91
CA ASP A 66 11.73 16.21 21.08
C ASP A 66 12.03 15.97 19.59
N GLN A 67 13.16 15.38 19.25
CA GLN A 67 13.52 15.06 17.87
C GLN A 67 12.54 14.05 17.24
N CYS A 68 12.17 12.99 17.95
CA CYS A 68 11.15 12.04 17.46
C CYS A 68 9.80 12.72 17.23
N ARG A 69 9.37 13.59 18.16
CA ARG A 69 8.10 14.32 18.02
C ARG A 69 8.11 15.28 16.84
N ARG A 70 9.23 16.00 16.60
CA ARG A 70 9.37 16.90 15.44
C ARG A 70 9.29 16.11 14.13
N VAL A 71 9.94 14.95 14.03
CA VAL A 71 9.81 14.07 12.86
C VAL A 71 8.38 13.58 12.68
N GLU A 72 7.72 13.20 13.76
CA GLU A 72 6.32 12.76 13.74
C GLU A 72 5.38 13.85 13.20
N MET A 73 5.59 15.09 13.62
CA MET A 73 4.83 16.25 13.15
C MET A 73 5.25 16.77 11.77
N GLY A 74 6.30 16.20 11.15
CA GLY A 74 6.84 16.68 9.88
C GLY A 74 7.53 18.05 9.98
N ALA A 75 7.97 18.46 11.18
CA ALA A 75 8.53 19.79 11.48
C ALA A 75 10.03 19.74 11.86
N HIS A 76 10.73 18.63 11.56
CA HIS A 76 12.14 18.49 11.88
C HIS A 76 13.00 19.16 10.81
N SER A 77 13.90 20.11 11.20
CA SER A 77 14.76 20.89 10.28
C SER A 77 15.68 20.04 9.41
N ASN A 78 16.18 18.92 9.93
CA ASN A 78 17.06 18.00 9.21
C ASN A 78 16.32 16.92 8.40
N VAL A 79 14.99 16.94 8.36
CA VAL A 79 14.18 16.03 7.52
C VAL A 79 13.57 16.83 6.39
N LEU A 80 14.11 16.65 5.20
CA LEU A 80 13.72 17.39 4.00
C LEU A 80 12.84 16.51 3.11
N SER A 81 11.78 17.09 2.59
CA SER A 81 10.90 16.43 1.62
C SER A 81 10.50 17.39 0.51
N PRO A 82 10.40 16.93 -0.75
CA PRO A 82 9.95 17.79 -1.85
C PRO A 82 8.51 18.25 -1.61
N SER A 83 8.30 19.56 -1.72
CA SER A 83 6.95 20.12 -1.73
C SER A 83 6.37 19.94 -3.13
N ARG A 84 5.26 19.23 -3.25
CA ARG A 84 4.56 19.09 -4.53
C ARG A 84 3.81 20.38 -4.86
N THR A 85 3.87 20.80 -6.12
CA THR A 85 3.03 21.89 -6.61
C THR A 85 1.55 21.49 -6.47
N ALA A 86 0.72 22.37 -5.93
CA ALA A 86 -0.70 22.09 -5.74
C ALA A 86 -1.35 21.60 -7.05
N GLY A 87 -2.05 20.46 -6.96
CA GLY A 87 -2.71 19.83 -8.12
C GLY A 87 -1.83 18.94 -9.00
N SER A 88 -0.49 18.87 -8.76
CA SER A 88 0.41 17.97 -9.49
C SER A 88 0.71 16.71 -8.69
N ARG A 89 0.55 15.53 -9.32
CA ARG A 89 1.05 14.27 -8.76
C ARG A 89 2.56 14.12 -8.96
N SER A 90 3.12 14.69 -10.05
CA SER A 90 4.53 14.50 -10.38
C SER A 90 5.45 15.39 -9.55
N ILE A 91 6.59 14.86 -9.15
CA ILE A 91 7.69 15.57 -8.49
C ILE A 91 8.62 16.09 -9.61
N LYS A 92 8.76 17.40 -9.68
CA LYS A 92 9.53 18.07 -10.72
C LYS A 92 10.97 18.34 -10.26
N ILE A 93 11.84 18.65 -11.22
CA ILE A 93 13.26 18.97 -10.96
C ILE A 93 13.43 20.18 -10.03
N GLU A 94 12.54 21.18 -10.12
CA GLU A 94 12.59 22.39 -9.32
C GLU A 94 12.38 22.08 -7.83
N ASP A 95 11.51 21.09 -7.51
CA ASP A 95 11.22 20.67 -6.15
C ASP A 95 12.45 20.00 -5.50
N LEU A 96 13.21 19.24 -6.30
CA LEU A 96 14.44 18.56 -5.83
C LEU A 96 15.65 19.52 -5.77
N ARG A 97 15.78 20.45 -6.70
CA ARG A 97 16.86 21.44 -6.66
C ARG A 97 16.85 22.24 -5.36
N LYS A 98 15.65 22.65 -4.90
CA LYS A 98 15.52 23.34 -3.61
C LYS A 98 16.09 22.51 -2.45
N ILE A 99 15.81 21.20 -2.43
CA ILE A 99 16.33 20.30 -1.39
C ILE A 99 17.86 20.18 -1.50
N ILE A 100 18.40 19.97 -2.70
CA ILE A 100 19.84 19.86 -2.93
C ILE A 100 20.57 21.15 -2.50
N GLU A 101 20.00 22.30 -2.81
CA GLU A 101 20.52 23.58 -2.34
C GLU A 101 20.47 23.73 -0.82
N MET A 102 19.37 23.31 -0.19
CA MET A 102 19.23 23.32 1.28
C MET A 102 20.25 22.40 1.95
N LEU A 103 20.54 21.22 1.38
CA LEU A 103 21.58 20.33 1.89
C LEU A 103 22.98 20.96 1.86
N GLY A 104 23.27 21.78 0.83
CA GLY A 104 24.54 22.49 0.68
C GLY A 104 24.70 23.71 1.60
N ARG A 105 23.63 24.20 2.23
CA ARG A 105 23.69 25.38 3.12
C ARG A 105 24.18 25.00 4.52
N HIS A 106 25.11 25.79 5.06
CA HIS A 106 25.54 25.70 6.45
C HIS A 106 24.47 26.37 7.33
N GLY A 107 23.62 25.61 7.99
CA GLY A 107 22.54 26.17 8.82
C GLY A 107 21.50 25.16 9.31
N LEU A 108 21.66 23.92 8.90
CA LEU A 108 20.90 22.81 9.49
C LEU A 108 21.50 22.46 10.85
N GLU A 109 20.69 21.88 11.75
CA GLU A 109 21.17 21.39 13.04
C GLU A 109 22.31 20.38 12.82
N SER A 110 23.27 20.32 13.76
CA SER A 110 24.34 19.31 13.73
C SER A 110 23.74 17.90 13.83
N GLY A 111 24.29 16.93 13.09
CA GLY A 111 23.88 15.54 13.15
C GLY A 111 23.39 15.00 11.79
N ALA A 112 22.67 13.90 11.84
CA ALA A 112 22.15 13.24 10.64
C ALA A 112 21.12 14.12 9.90
N ARG A 113 21.08 13.98 8.56
CA ARG A 113 20.10 14.62 7.67
C ARG A 113 19.38 13.55 6.89
N ALA A 114 18.09 13.68 6.70
CA ALA A 114 17.30 12.75 5.90
C ALA A 114 16.54 13.48 4.80
N VAL A 115 16.66 12.98 3.58
CA VAL A 115 15.84 13.40 2.44
C VAL A 115 14.82 12.31 2.17
N VAL A 116 13.56 12.61 2.41
CA VAL A 116 12.45 11.66 2.20
C VAL A 116 11.71 12.00 0.93
N ILE A 117 11.80 11.11 -0.06
CA ILE A 117 11.08 11.26 -1.34
C ILE A 117 9.98 10.22 -1.38
N ALA A 118 8.78 10.63 -0.95
CA ALA A 118 7.59 9.80 -1.03
C ALA A 118 7.10 9.69 -2.47
N ASP A 119 6.74 8.45 -2.88
CA ASP A 119 6.28 8.12 -4.24
C ASP A 119 7.31 8.58 -5.30
N ALA A 120 8.54 8.13 -5.15
CA ALA A 120 9.65 8.48 -6.03
C ALA A 120 9.43 8.04 -7.49
N ASP A 121 8.58 7.06 -7.73
CA ASP A 121 8.08 6.64 -9.04
C ASP A 121 7.23 7.71 -9.76
N GLU A 122 6.79 8.75 -9.03
CA GLU A 122 6.12 9.92 -9.60
C GLU A 122 7.09 11.07 -9.97
N MET A 123 8.40 10.90 -9.77
CA MET A 123 9.41 11.84 -10.22
C MET A 123 9.53 11.86 -11.76
N THR A 124 9.64 13.05 -12.34
CA THR A 124 10.01 13.16 -13.76
C THR A 124 11.42 12.61 -14.00
N PRO A 125 11.76 12.09 -15.20
CA PRO A 125 13.12 11.63 -15.51
C PRO A 125 14.21 12.68 -15.23
N GLN A 126 13.90 13.96 -15.48
CA GLN A 126 14.81 15.07 -15.19
C GLN A 126 15.05 15.24 -13.69
N ALA A 127 13.99 15.07 -12.88
CA ALA A 127 14.09 15.09 -11.43
C ALA A 127 14.95 13.94 -10.91
N GLN A 128 14.73 12.72 -11.39
CA GLN A 128 15.53 11.56 -11.03
C GLN A 128 17.02 11.76 -11.37
N ASN A 129 17.33 12.28 -12.57
CA ASN A 129 18.69 12.56 -12.98
C ASN A 129 19.38 13.62 -12.11
N ALA A 130 18.64 14.60 -11.60
CA ALA A 130 19.19 15.62 -10.69
C ALA A 130 19.64 15.04 -9.34
N LEU A 131 19.10 13.91 -8.92
CA LEU A 131 19.50 13.23 -7.69
C LEU A 131 20.77 12.38 -7.82
N LEU A 132 21.14 11.95 -9.03
CA LEU A 132 22.19 10.97 -9.23
C LEU A 132 23.49 11.36 -8.56
N LYS A 133 23.95 12.61 -8.71
CA LYS A 133 25.18 13.10 -8.09
C LYS A 133 25.12 13.00 -6.56
N SER A 134 23.98 13.37 -5.96
CA SER A 134 23.82 13.32 -4.50
C SER A 134 23.72 11.90 -3.95
N LEU A 135 23.29 10.94 -4.78
CA LEU A 135 23.25 9.52 -4.43
C LEU A 135 24.62 8.84 -4.59
N GLU A 136 25.44 9.30 -5.54
CA GLU A 136 26.82 8.81 -5.76
C GLU A 136 27.79 9.32 -4.68
N GLU A 137 27.71 10.62 -4.41
CA GLU A 137 28.61 11.34 -3.51
C GLU A 137 27.78 12.07 -2.44
N PRO A 138 27.18 11.33 -1.49
CA PRO A 138 26.35 11.96 -0.47
C PRO A 138 27.19 12.83 0.46
N LEU A 139 26.63 13.96 0.88
CA LEU A 139 27.20 14.76 1.95
C LEU A 139 27.24 13.93 3.24
N GLU A 140 28.23 14.18 4.06
CA GLU A 140 28.44 13.46 5.33
C GLU A 140 27.14 13.43 6.16
N SER A 141 26.85 12.27 6.75
CA SER A 141 25.64 12.05 7.57
C SER A 141 24.31 12.37 6.86
N THR A 142 24.26 12.28 5.52
CA THR A 142 23.03 12.50 4.74
C THR A 142 22.48 11.17 4.24
N TYR A 143 21.18 10.97 4.45
CA TYR A 143 20.44 9.75 4.11
C TYR A 143 19.29 10.06 3.16
N PHE A 144 19.18 9.29 2.09
CA PHE A 144 18.08 9.38 1.12
C PHE A 144 17.12 8.20 1.31
N LEU A 145 15.89 8.48 1.69
CA LEU A 145 14.83 7.48 1.86
C LEU A 145 13.77 7.68 0.79
N LEU A 146 13.77 6.82 -0.21
CA LEU A 146 12.84 6.87 -1.33
C LEU A 146 11.76 5.81 -1.13
N THR A 147 10.50 6.14 -1.40
CA THR A 147 9.42 5.13 -1.46
C THR A 147 8.85 5.06 -2.87
N ALA A 148 8.49 3.84 -3.34
CA ALA A 148 7.88 3.63 -4.65
C ALA A 148 6.81 2.54 -4.58
N SER A 149 5.77 2.65 -5.42
CA SER A 149 4.69 1.65 -5.46
C SER A 149 5.04 0.44 -6.31
N GLY A 150 6.07 0.55 -7.16
CA GLY A 150 6.58 -0.55 -8.00
C GLY A 150 7.89 -0.17 -8.65
N ASP A 151 8.41 -1.08 -9.48
CA ASP A 151 9.67 -0.87 -10.21
C ASP A 151 9.49 0.05 -11.42
N ARG A 152 8.26 0.21 -11.91
CA ARG A 152 7.94 1.09 -13.04
C ARG A 152 7.98 2.54 -12.58
N GLY A 153 8.69 3.39 -13.32
CA GLY A 153 8.82 4.83 -12.99
C GLY A 153 10.11 5.19 -12.25
N ILE A 154 10.89 4.22 -11.77
CA ILE A 154 12.23 4.46 -11.21
C ILE A 154 13.29 4.11 -12.25
N LEU A 155 14.17 5.06 -12.56
CA LEU A 155 15.27 4.83 -13.49
C LEU A 155 16.24 3.76 -12.95
N PRO A 156 16.75 2.86 -13.81
CA PRO A 156 17.76 1.88 -13.41
C PRO A 156 18.98 2.50 -12.74
N THR A 157 19.35 3.73 -13.15
CA THR A 157 20.47 4.50 -12.59
C THR A 157 20.24 4.93 -11.14
N ILE A 158 19.02 5.23 -10.72
CA ILE A 158 18.66 5.45 -9.31
C ILE A 158 18.71 4.14 -8.54
N ARG A 159 18.08 3.09 -9.09
CA ARG A 159 17.97 1.79 -8.44
C ARG A 159 19.34 1.18 -8.15
N SER A 160 20.30 1.31 -9.08
CA SER A 160 21.67 0.78 -8.89
C SER A 160 22.49 1.47 -7.80
N ARG A 161 22.06 2.67 -7.35
CA ARG A 161 22.71 3.48 -6.31
C ARG A 161 22.01 3.41 -4.96
N CYS A 162 20.87 2.73 -4.90
CA CYS A 162 20.11 2.54 -3.66
C CYS A 162 20.20 1.09 -3.19
N SER A 163 20.30 0.89 -1.88
CA SER A 163 19.89 -0.39 -1.30
C SER A 163 18.38 -0.54 -1.49
N VAL A 164 17.93 -1.71 -1.95
CA VAL A 164 16.52 -1.93 -2.27
C VAL A 164 15.87 -2.79 -1.21
N LEU A 165 14.78 -2.31 -0.63
CA LEU A 165 13.96 -3.03 0.35
C LEU A 165 12.55 -3.21 -0.20
N TYR A 166 12.13 -4.46 -0.38
CA TYR A 166 10.76 -4.79 -0.77
C TYR A 166 9.89 -5.06 0.45
N ILE A 167 8.72 -4.41 0.52
CA ILE A 167 7.68 -4.70 1.51
C ILE A 167 6.56 -5.44 0.78
N PRO A 168 6.35 -6.74 1.10
CA PRO A 168 5.29 -7.52 0.48
C PRO A 168 3.90 -7.10 0.97
N PRO A 169 2.82 -7.54 0.30
CA PRO A 169 1.48 -7.53 0.87
C PRO A 169 1.47 -8.25 2.22
N TRP A 170 0.65 -7.76 3.14
CA TRP A 170 0.52 -8.35 4.48
C TRP A 170 -0.42 -9.54 4.44
N ASP A 171 -0.19 -10.48 5.35
CA ASP A 171 -1.10 -11.59 5.59
C ASP A 171 -2.42 -11.14 6.26
N SER A 172 -3.42 -12.00 6.18
CA SER A 172 -4.77 -11.71 6.68
C SER A 172 -4.81 -11.43 8.17
N ASP A 173 -4.05 -12.19 8.96
CA ASP A 173 -4.07 -12.08 10.43
C ASP A 173 -3.47 -10.75 10.89
N SER A 174 -2.36 -10.35 10.28
CA SER A 174 -1.72 -9.06 10.54
C SER A 174 -2.62 -7.88 10.16
N ILE A 175 -3.36 -7.97 9.06
CA ILE A 175 -4.32 -6.93 8.66
C ILE A 175 -5.48 -6.88 9.65
N LEU A 176 -6.06 -8.03 10.02
CA LEU A 176 -7.15 -8.08 11.00
C LEU A 176 -6.73 -7.51 12.35
N GLN A 177 -5.47 -7.74 12.76
CA GLN A 177 -4.94 -7.13 13.98
C GLN A 177 -4.93 -5.61 13.87
N VAL A 178 -4.40 -5.05 12.76
CA VAL A 178 -4.41 -3.59 12.54
C VAL A 178 -5.82 -3.02 12.54
N LEU A 179 -6.79 -3.70 11.91
CA LEU A 179 -8.19 -3.28 11.90
C LEU A 179 -8.78 -3.30 13.31
N ASN A 180 -8.56 -4.36 14.08
CA ASN A 180 -9.01 -4.48 15.47
C ASN A 180 -8.42 -3.38 16.36
N ASP A 181 -7.13 -3.08 16.23
CA ASP A 181 -6.46 -1.99 16.97
C ASP A 181 -7.06 -0.61 16.64
N ASN A 182 -7.69 -0.48 15.47
CA ASN A 182 -8.43 0.71 15.06
C ASN A 182 -9.95 0.63 15.36
N GLY A 183 -10.40 -0.35 16.13
CA GLY A 183 -11.80 -0.52 16.53
C GLY A 183 -12.70 -1.13 15.45
N ILE A 184 -12.12 -1.72 14.39
CA ILE A 184 -12.84 -2.31 13.26
C ILE A 184 -12.79 -3.84 13.39
N SER A 185 -13.93 -4.49 13.60
CA SER A 185 -13.98 -5.95 13.86
C SER A 185 -15.16 -6.63 13.13
N GLY A 186 -15.22 -7.95 13.21
CA GLY A 186 -16.31 -8.79 12.72
C GLY A 186 -16.49 -8.67 11.20
N ARG A 187 -17.74 -8.70 10.72
CA ARG A 187 -18.06 -8.63 9.28
C ARG A 187 -17.48 -7.41 8.57
N ARG A 188 -17.34 -6.29 9.29
CA ARG A 188 -16.81 -5.05 8.74
C ARG A 188 -15.32 -5.19 8.39
N ALA A 189 -14.53 -5.72 9.32
CA ALA A 189 -13.11 -6.03 9.08
C ALA A 189 -12.94 -7.05 7.95
N GLN A 190 -13.83 -8.03 7.88
CA GLN A 190 -13.79 -9.07 6.85
C GLN A 190 -14.01 -8.53 5.43
N LYS A 191 -14.96 -7.61 5.24
CA LYS A 191 -15.20 -6.95 3.95
C LYS A 191 -14.02 -6.09 3.51
N LEU A 192 -13.38 -5.39 4.44
CA LEU A 192 -12.16 -4.63 4.18
C LEU A 192 -11.00 -5.53 3.78
N LEU A 193 -10.85 -6.68 4.47
CA LEU A 193 -9.84 -7.67 4.15
C LEU A 193 -10.01 -8.22 2.72
N ASP A 194 -11.25 -8.43 2.27
CA ASP A 194 -11.55 -8.89 0.90
C ASP A 194 -11.12 -7.89 -0.18
N ALA A 195 -11.05 -6.62 0.15
CA ALA A 195 -10.83 -5.56 -0.84
C ALA A 195 -9.45 -4.92 -0.79
N CYS A 196 -8.69 -5.14 0.29
CA CYS A 196 -7.46 -4.36 0.54
C CYS A 196 -6.20 -4.91 -0.12
N ASP A 197 -6.23 -6.08 -0.76
CA ASP A 197 -5.10 -6.71 -1.48
C ASP A 197 -3.80 -6.76 -0.64
N GLY A 198 -3.91 -7.14 0.63
CA GLY A 198 -2.75 -7.21 1.53
C GLY A 198 -2.24 -5.85 2.00
N SER A 199 -3.07 -4.79 1.95
CA SER A 199 -2.69 -3.43 2.29
C SER A 199 -3.50 -2.87 3.46
N PRO A 200 -2.95 -2.81 4.68
CA PRO A 200 -3.66 -2.26 5.84
C PRO A 200 -4.00 -0.77 5.67
N GLY A 201 -3.14 0.01 5.03
CA GLY A 201 -3.42 1.44 4.77
C GLY A 201 -4.58 1.63 3.81
N ARG A 202 -4.73 0.77 2.79
CA ARG A 202 -5.88 0.77 1.88
C ARG A 202 -7.16 0.37 2.63
N ALA A 203 -7.09 -0.64 3.50
CA ALA A 203 -8.23 -1.04 4.33
C ALA A 203 -8.74 0.11 5.21
N LEU A 204 -7.83 0.82 5.91
CA LEU A 204 -8.18 1.97 6.75
C LEU A 204 -8.71 3.17 5.95
N GLN A 205 -8.30 3.33 4.70
CA GLN A 205 -8.84 4.35 3.80
C GLN A 205 -10.24 3.99 3.34
N MET A 206 -10.46 2.74 2.90
CA MET A 206 -11.75 2.20 2.49
C MET A 206 -12.80 2.23 3.61
N GLU A 207 -12.37 2.05 4.86
CA GLU A 207 -13.25 2.14 6.03
C GLU A 207 -14.01 3.47 6.09
N LYS A 208 -13.38 4.55 5.66
CA LYS A 208 -13.94 5.93 5.70
C LYS A 208 -14.71 6.29 4.42
N ASP A 209 -14.69 5.41 3.43
CA ASP A 209 -15.28 5.66 2.12
C ASP A 209 -16.66 5.02 2.00
N SER A 210 -17.71 5.84 1.94
CA SER A 210 -19.09 5.37 1.75
C SER A 210 -19.27 4.62 0.44
N HIS A 211 -18.59 5.08 -0.63
CA HIS A 211 -18.68 4.45 -1.95
C HIS A 211 -18.15 3.01 -1.94
N PHE A 212 -17.07 2.76 -1.19
CA PHE A 212 -16.59 1.40 -0.96
C PHE A 212 -17.68 0.50 -0.34
N TRP A 213 -18.38 1.00 0.70
CA TRP A 213 -19.40 0.21 1.38
C TRP A 213 -20.61 -0.10 0.48
N ASP A 214 -21.01 0.85 -0.37
CA ASP A 214 -22.08 0.66 -1.34
C ASP A 214 -21.69 -0.41 -2.38
N THR A 215 -20.47 -0.35 -2.90
CA THR A 215 -19.96 -1.35 -3.86
C THR A 215 -19.80 -2.72 -3.22
N ALA A 216 -19.28 -2.81 -1.99
CA ALA A 216 -19.14 -4.07 -1.27
C ALA A 216 -20.52 -4.73 -0.97
N ALA A 217 -21.52 -3.92 -0.63
CA ALA A 217 -22.89 -4.40 -0.43
C ALA A 217 -23.49 -4.90 -1.75
N LEU A 218 -23.27 -4.19 -2.86
CA LEU A 218 -23.72 -4.59 -4.19
C LEU A 218 -23.09 -5.92 -4.62
N VAL A 219 -21.78 -6.11 -4.42
CA VAL A 219 -21.08 -7.38 -4.73
C VAL A 219 -21.66 -8.53 -3.90
N GLU A 220 -21.89 -8.32 -2.61
CA GLU A 220 -22.47 -9.32 -1.74
C GLU A 220 -23.87 -9.71 -2.22
N GLU A 221 -24.72 -8.73 -2.51
CA GLU A 221 -26.09 -8.98 -2.99
C GLU A 221 -26.12 -9.69 -4.35
N THR A 222 -25.27 -9.28 -5.28
CA THR A 222 -25.36 -9.77 -6.66
C THR A 222 -24.61 -11.07 -6.91
N PHE A 223 -23.37 -11.19 -6.44
CA PHE A 223 -22.51 -12.34 -6.75
C PHE A 223 -22.59 -13.44 -5.69
N LEU A 224 -22.67 -13.08 -4.41
CA LEU A 224 -22.60 -14.08 -3.34
C LEU A 224 -23.96 -14.70 -3.01
N TYR A 225 -25.06 -14.00 -3.28
CA TYR A 225 -26.42 -14.51 -3.03
C TYR A 225 -27.21 -14.90 -4.28
N ILE A 226 -26.59 -14.87 -5.47
CA ILE A 226 -27.25 -15.35 -6.68
C ILE A 226 -27.44 -16.87 -6.59
N SER A 227 -28.69 -17.34 -6.70
CA SER A 227 -29.03 -18.76 -6.59
C SER A 227 -29.98 -19.26 -7.66
N LYS A 228 -30.65 -18.35 -8.36
CA LYS A 228 -31.68 -18.70 -9.33
C LYS A 228 -31.56 -17.87 -10.62
N PRO A 229 -31.75 -18.48 -11.81
CA PRO A 229 -31.71 -17.76 -13.10
C PRO A 229 -32.63 -16.55 -13.19
N VAL A 230 -33.73 -16.56 -12.48
CA VAL A 230 -34.69 -15.44 -12.46
C VAL A 230 -34.11 -14.16 -11.87
N GLN A 231 -33.01 -14.24 -11.08
CA GLN A 231 -32.36 -13.09 -10.47
C GLN A 231 -31.36 -12.39 -11.42
N LEU A 232 -30.88 -13.08 -12.48
CA LEU A 232 -29.89 -12.57 -13.41
C LEU A 232 -30.24 -11.20 -14.03
N PRO A 233 -31.45 -10.99 -14.59
CA PRO A 233 -31.77 -9.69 -15.20
C PRO A 233 -31.77 -8.53 -14.21
N SER A 234 -32.22 -8.77 -12.97
CA SER A 234 -32.21 -7.75 -11.90
C SER A 234 -30.81 -7.39 -11.47
N PHE A 235 -29.94 -8.39 -11.24
CA PHE A 235 -28.56 -8.19 -10.80
C PHE A 235 -27.70 -7.61 -11.92
N SER A 236 -27.88 -8.05 -13.16
CA SER A 236 -27.27 -7.45 -14.34
C SER A 236 -27.60 -5.96 -14.45
N GLY A 237 -28.86 -5.59 -14.21
CA GLY A 237 -29.30 -4.19 -14.20
C GLY A 237 -28.61 -3.35 -13.14
N LYS A 238 -28.39 -3.89 -11.93
CA LYS A 238 -27.67 -3.20 -10.83
C LYS A 238 -26.21 -2.96 -11.16
N LEU A 239 -25.55 -3.89 -11.86
CA LEU A 239 -24.13 -3.79 -12.21
C LEU A 239 -23.84 -2.85 -13.39
N ARG A 240 -24.86 -2.40 -14.12
CA ARG A 240 -24.68 -1.59 -15.32
C ARG A 240 -23.89 -0.30 -15.09
N ASN A 241 -24.14 0.38 -13.98
CA ASN A 241 -23.61 1.71 -13.72
C ASN A 241 -22.30 1.73 -12.89
N VAL A 242 -21.79 0.55 -12.51
CA VAL A 242 -20.58 0.44 -11.65
C VAL A 242 -19.33 0.03 -12.44
N LYS A 243 -19.22 0.47 -13.69
CA LYS A 243 -18.09 0.20 -14.56
C LYS A 243 -16.74 0.69 -13.97
N GLU A 244 -16.76 1.81 -13.26
CA GLU A 244 -15.56 2.42 -12.67
C GLU A 244 -15.04 1.61 -11.48
N ASP A 245 -15.92 0.84 -10.83
CA ASP A 245 -15.62 -0.01 -9.68
C ASP A 245 -15.18 -1.43 -10.06
N ALA A 246 -15.04 -1.72 -11.36
CA ALA A 246 -14.74 -3.07 -11.86
C ALA A 246 -13.50 -3.68 -11.16
N ASP A 247 -12.44 -2.90 -10.96
CA ASP A 247 -11.21 -3.39 -10.31
C ASP A 247 -11.44 -3.71 -8.83
N LEU A 248 -12.24 -2.91 -8.14
CA LEU A 248 -12.65 -3.16 -6.76
C LEU A 248 -13.52 -4.43 -6.66
N ILE A 249 -14.49 -4.58 -7.56
CA ILE A 249 -15.35 -5.77 -7.64
C ILE A 249 -14.49 -7.02 -7.86
N PHE A 250 -13.54 -6.99 -8.81
CA PHE A 250 -12.65 -8.12 -9.04
C PHE A 250 -11.80 -8.44 -7.80
N SER A 251 -11.22 -7.43 -7.14
CA SER A 251 -10.42 -7.65 -5.93
C SER A 251 -11.24 -8.32 -4.82
N ILE A 252 -12.47 -7.86 -4.57
CA ILE A 252 -13.38 -8.46 -3.59
C ILE A 252 -13.66 -9.93 -3.94
N LEU A 253 -14.01 -10.21 -5.19
CA LEU A 253 -14.34 -11.56 -5.64
C LEU A 253 -13.12 -12.50 -5.58
N GLU A 254 -11.96 -12.08 -6.06
CA GLU A 254 -10.71 -12.87 -6.03
C GLU A 254 -10.30 -13.24 -4.60
N ASN A 255 -10.26 -12.25 -3.71
CA ASN A 255 -9.87 -12.48 -2.32
C ASN A 255 -10.89 -13.35 -1.58
N ARG A 256 -12.19 -13.19 -1.89
CA ARG A 256 -13.24 -14.04 -1.33
C ARG A 256 -13.10 -15.48 -1.79
N VAL A 257 -12.93 -15.71 -3.09
CA VAL A 257 -12.70 -17.06 -3.65
C VAL A 257 -11.42 -17.67 -3.09
N SER A 258 -10.33 -16.92 -3.01
CA SER A 258 -9.05 -17.40 -2.47
C SER A 258 -9.20 -17.87 -1.01
N ARG A 259 -9.88 -17.10 -0.16
CA ARG A 259 -10.12 -17.49 1.23
C ARG A 259 -11.03 -18.70 1.35
N ALA A 260 -12.09 -18.77 0.53
CA ALA A 260 -12.97 -19.92 0.50
C ALA A 260 -12.21 -21.20 0.08
N MET A 261 -11.24 -21.08 -0.86
CA MET A 261 -10.34 -22.19 -1.21
C MET A 261 -9.47 -22.62 -0.03
N GLN A 262 -8.94 -21.68 0.75
CA GLN A 262 -8.09 -22.00 1.91
C GLN A 262 -8.91 -22.63 3.05
N ALA A 263 -10.17 -22.26 3.21
CA ALA A 263 -11.06 -22.81 4.24
C ALA A 263 -11.66 -24.18 3.85
N ASP A 264 -11.57 -24.60 2.58
CA ASP A 264 -12.10 -25.88 2.10
C ASP A 264 -11.15 -27.05 2.43
N GLU A 265 -11.01 -27.37 3.71
CA GLU A 265 -10.14 -28.45 4.22
C GLU A 265 -10.46 -29.83 3.61
N GLY A 266 -11.67 -30.06 3.14
CA GLY A 266 -12.13 -31.32 2.54
C GLY A 266 -11.95 -31.42 1.04
N GLY A 267 -11.56 -30.34 0.35
CA GLY A 267 -11.39 -30.29 -1.10
C GLY A 267 -12.69 -30.49 -1.92
N GLN A 268 -13.84 -30.52 -1.28
CA GLN A 268 -15.13 -30.80 -1.93
C GLN A 268 -15.54 -29.73 -2.94
N SER A 269 -15.20 -28.49 -2.68
CA SER A 269 -15.51 -27.33 -3.54
C SER A 269 -14.27 -26.78 -4.28
N SER A 270 -13.10 -27.35 -4.09
CA SER A 270 -11.83 -26.86 -4.65
C SER A 270 -11.87 -26.65 -6.17
N ARG A 271 -12.53 -27.55 -6.93
CA ARG A 271 -12.69 -27.39 -8.40
C ARG A 271 -13.58 -26.21 -8.75
N LYS A 272 -14.65 -25.94 -7.99
CA LYS A 272 -15.55 -24.83 -8.20
C LYS A 272 -14.85 -23.49 -7.95
N PHE A 273 -14.14 -23.38 -6.84
CA PHE A 273 -13.35 -22.19 -6.52
C PHE A 273 -12.26 -21.93 -7.54
N SER A 274 -11.57 -22.99 -8.02
CA SER A 274 -10.54 -22.87 -9.06
C SER A 274 -11.12 -22.34 -10.38
N ARG A 275 -12.34 -22.78 -10.76
CA ARG A 275 -13.03 -22.26 -11.95
C ARG A 275 -13.41 -20.80 -11.76
N LEU A 276 -14.02 -20.43 -10.63
CA LEU A 276 -14.37 -19.04 -10.34
C LEU A 276 -13.14 -18.13 -10.36
N ALA A 277 -12.02 -18.56 -9.79
CA ALA A 277 -10.76 -17.80 -9.85
C ALA A 277 -10.28 -17.60 -11.30
N GLN A 278 -10.37 -18.64 -12.15
CA GLN A 278 -10.04 -18.54 -13.57
C GLN A 278 -10.98 -17.57 -14.32
N ASP A 279 -12.28 -17.63 -14.05
CA ASP A 279 -13.26 -16.77 -14.69
C ASP A 279 -13.07 -15.30 -14.31
N ILE A 280 -12.73 -14.99 -13.06
CA ILE A 280 -12.37 -13.62 -12.63
C ILE A 280 -11.10 -13.15 -13.34
N MET A 281 -10.07 -14.00 -13.45
CA MET A 281 -8.85 -13.67 -14.18
C MET A 281 -9.11 -13.38 -15.67
N ILE A 282 -10.00 -14.16 -16.30
CA ILE A 282 -10.45 -13.93 -17.69
C ILE A 282 -11.20 -12.61 -17.80
N ALA A 283 -12.08 -12.32 -16.85
CA ALA A 283 -12.83 -11.07 -16.80
C ALA A 283 -11.91 -9.84 -16.72
N ARG A 284 -10.83 -9.89 -15.93
CA ARG A 284 -9.80 -8.84 -15.90
C ARG A 284 -9.12 -8.66 -17.27
N LYS A 285 -8.78 -9.76 -17.95
CA LYS A 285 -8.20 -9.69 -19.31
C LYS A 285 -9.17 -9.03 -20.30
N TYR A 286 -10.45 -9.39 -20.27
CA TYR A 286 -11.47 -8.77 -21.10
C TYR A 286 -11.62 -7.28 -20.80
N ARG A 287 -11.57 -6.89 -19.54
CA ARG A 287 -11.58 -5.48 -19.14
C ARG A 287 -10.40 -4.72 -19.72
N ALA A 288 -9.20 -5.29 -19.63
CA ALA A 288 -7.99 -4.71 -20.22
C ALA A 288 -8.03 -4.61 -21.74
N SER A 289 -8.80 -5.50 -22.39
CA SER A 289 -9.03 -5.52 -23.84
C SER A 289 -10.24 -4.68 -24.28
N ASN A 290 -10.76 -3.80 -23.43
CA ASN A 290 -11.89 -2.91 -23.68
C ASN A 290 -13.23 -3.62 -24.06
N VAL A 291 -13.42 -4.84 -23.60
CA VAL A 291 -14.73 -5.52 -23.72
C VAL A 291 -15.78 -4.74 -22.89
N ALA A 292 -17.01 -4.70 -23.37
CA ALA A 292 -18.10 -4.00 -22.70
C ALA A 292 -18.30 -4.55 -21.27
N TRP A 293 -18.32 -3.66 -20.28
CA TRP A 293 -18.46 -4.03 -18.85
C TRP A 293 -19.68 -4.91 -18.60
N GLN A 294 -20.82 -4.59 -19.22
CA GLN A 294 -22.05 -5.36 -19.04
C GLN A 294 -21.86 -6.84 -19.41
N SER A 295 -21.19 -7.11 -20.54
CA SER A 295 -20.94 -8.49 -20.98
C SER A 295 -20.01 -9.25 -20.02
N ILE A 296 -19.06 -8.56 -19.42
CA ILE A 296 -18.14 -9.13 -18.41
C ILE A 296 -18.93 -9.46 -17.14
N ALA A 297 -19.74 -8.51 -16.65
CA ALA A 297 -20.53 -8.67 -15.44
C ALA A 297 -21.57 -9.79 -15.58
N ASP A 298 -22.28 -9.84 -16.71
CA ASP A 298 -23.29 -10.87 -16.98
C ASP A 298 -22.68 -12.27 -17.03
N ARG A 299 -21.51 -12.39 -17.67
CA ARG A 299 -20.77 -13.65 -17.70
C ARG A 299 -20.36 -14.09 -16.29
N LEU A 300 -19.80 -13.17 -15.48
CA LEU A 300 -19.41 -13.51 -14.11
C LEU A 300 -20.61 -13.88 -13.24
N LEU A 301 -21.72 -13.15 -13.35
CA LEU A 301 -22.94 -13.51 -12.62
C LEU A 301 -23.40 -14.92 -12.94
N PHE A 302 -23.37 -15.30 -14.23
CA PHE A 302 -23.75 -16.64 -14.67
C PHE A 302 -22.82 -17.70 -14.08
N GLN A 303 -21.50 -17.49 -14.11
CA GLN A 303 -20.52 -18.42 -13.55
C GLN A 303 -20.65 -18.56 -12.02
N PHE A 304 -20.85 -17.45 -11.31
CA PHE A 304 -21.10 -17.48 -9.88
C PHE A 304 -22.39 -18.21 -9.52
N MET A 305 -23.40 -18.11 -10.33
CA MET A 305 -24.66 -18.86 -10.15
C MET A 305 -24.48 -20.36 -10.39
N GLU A 306 -23.73 -20.77 -11.43
CA GLU A 306 -23.51 -22.20 -11.75
C GLU A 306 -22.59 -22.90 -10.75
N GLU A 307 -21.54 -22.24 -10.33
CA GLU A 307 -20.52 -22.82 -9.46
C GLU A 307 -20.75 -22.54 -7.96
N GLN A 308 -21.95 -22.04 -7.58
CA GLN A 308 -22.24 -21.64 -6.22
C GLN A 308 -21.74 -22.70 -5.21
N PRO A 309 -20.72 -22.37 -4.41
CA PRO A 309 -20.32 -23.25 -3.32
C PRO A 309 -21.36 -23.20 -2.20
N CYS A 310 -21.66 -24.31 -1.57
CA CYS A 310 -22.69 -24.41 -0.54
C CYS A 310 -22.50 -23.49 0.69
N GLN A 311 -21.36 -22.81 0.80
CA GLN A 311 -21.04 -21.90 1.91
C GLN A 311 -20.05 -20.82 1.47
N TRP A 312 -20.51 -19.58 1.49
CA TRP A 312 -19.70 -18.37 1.57
C TRP A 312 -19.62 -17.92 3.04
N SER A 313 -19.18 -18.80 3.95
CA SER A 313 -19.04 -18.48 5.37
C SER A 313 -17.73 -17.77 5.69
#